data_07e54818ee5d9ffbc73e6a2c4e3abe13
#
_entry.id   07e54818ee5d9ffbc73e6a2c4e3abe13
#
_cell.length_a   1.000
_cell.length_b   1.000
_cell.length_c   1.000
_cell.angle_alpha   90.00
_cell.angle_beta   90.00
_cell.angle_gamma   90.00
#
_symmetry.space_group_name_H-M   'P 1'
#
loop_
_entity.id
_entity.type
_entity.pdbx_description
1 polymer ?
#
loop_
_entity_poly.entity_id
_entity_poly.type
_entity_poly.pdbx_seq_one_letter_code
_entity_poly.pdbx_strand_id
1 'polypeptide(L)'
;MIGTEFIPGYGLGNQLFFYIVTRCLALEKGVDFGFVNPGQVGNVFHSQKGMYFMDIDMGKEISREEMESFKIYHEQDDRLYLGDSVHDMTHGCYISGADPKLFEVEDNTIVYGNMQDQSYFEKYRDQIREWLHVREEAESYEYTADDLCIINMRGGEYTSCPELFLDRRYWLNAIKNMKKINPNMSFMIITEDEEAAKKVLPEYECHHFDMGKDYVTIKNARYLILSNSSFSLMPVMSSTELKYAIAPKYWARHNVSDGFWSSEQNIYSFLTYQDKKGKLFTADECRKELEEYKKRSKLYARRNKRPGAVRTFSQNIRRRLIYAWFFTKKIWRSLERRTGIIKVFHG
;
A
#
# COMPACT_ATOMS: atom_id res chain seq x y z
N MET A 1 20.04 -20.06 3.83
CA MET A 1 19.78 -18.64 3.54
C MET A 1 18.35 -18.47 3.02
N ILE A 2 17.63 -17.43 3.46
CA ILE A 2 16.38 -17.01 2.84
C ILE A 2 16.68 -15.79 1.95
N GLY A 3 16.15 -15.79 0.73
CA GLY A 3 16.36 -14.69 -0.20
C GLY A 3 15.07 -14.21 -0.86
N THR A 4 15.13 -13.03 -1.49
CA THR A 4 14.13 -12.54 -2.42
C THR A 4 14.79 -11.76 -3.55
N GLU A 5 14.04 -11.46 -4.59
CA GLU A 5 14.51 -10.69 -5.74
C GLU A 5 13.87 -9.32 -5.79
N PHE A 6 14.68 -8.27 -5.97
CA PHE A 6 14.14 -6.96 -6.31
C PHE A 6 13.89 -6.86 -7.81
N ILE A 7 12.62 -6.85 -8.16
CA ILE A 7 12.15 -6.81 -9.55
C ILE A 7 11.98 -5.34 -9.99
N PRO A 8 12.47 -4.93 -11.16
CA PRO A 8 12.25 -3.59 -11.70
C PRO A 8 10.75 -3.26 -11.81
N GLY A 9 10.41 -2.00 -11.53
CA GLY A 9 9.04 -1.50 -11.62
C GLY A 9 8.22 -1.57 -10.33
N TYR A 10 8.73 -2.18 -9.27
CA TYR A 10 8.10 -2.08 -7.95
C TYR A 10 8.46 -0.76 -7.27
N GLY A 11 7.46 -0.10 -6.66
CA GLY A 11 7.69 1.08 -5.83
C GLY A 11 8.44 0.74 -4.53
N LEU A 12 9.13 1.73 -3.95
CA LEU A 12 9.96 1.56 -2.76
C LEU A 12 9.24 0.86 -1.61
N GLY A 13 7.97 1.21 -1.33
CA GLY A 13 7.21 0.58 -0.25
C GLY A 13 7.09 -0.94 -0.40
N ASN A 14 6.85 -1.43 -1.63
CA ASN A 14 6.79 -2.87 -1.88
C ASN A 14 8.17 -3.52 -1.76
N GLN A 15 9.23 -2.87 -2.24
CA GLN A 15 10.60 -3.36 -2.11
C GLN A 15 11.01 -3.49 -0.63
N LEU A 16 10.63 -2.53 0.21
CA LEU A 16 10.91 -2.58 1.64
C LEU A 16 10.09 -3.66 2.37
N PHE A 17 8.88 -4.00 1.93
CA PHE A 17 8.18 -5.18 2.44
C PHE A 17 8.95 -6.47 2.13
N PHE A 18 9.45 -6.63 0.91
CA PHE A 18 10.29 -7.79 0.54
C PHE A 18 11.54 -7.86 1.42
N TYR A 19 12.21 -6.74 1.63
CA TYR A 19 13.37 -6.63 2.50
C TYR A 19 13.05 -7.07 3.93
N ILE A 20 12.01 -6.49 4.55
CA ILE A 20 11.64 -6.74 5.94
C ILE A 20 11.26 -8.21 6.14
N VAL A 21 10.36 -8.74 5.30
CA VAL A 21 9.84 -10.09 5.50
C VAL A 21 10.92 -11.15 5.24
N THR A 22 11.78 -10.94 4.25
CA THR A 22 12.94 -11.83 4.03
C THR A 22 13.83 -11.89 5.26
N ARG A 23 14.14 -10.75 5.89
CA ARG A 23 14.92 -10.72 7.14
C ARG A 23 14.20 -11.38 8.30
N CYS A 24 12.88 -11.13 8.45
CA CYS A 24 12.08 -11.78 9.49
C CYS A 24 12.11 -13.30 9.34
N LEU A 25 11.90 -13.82 8.14
CA LEU A 25 11.95 -15.26 7.87
C LEU A 25 13.34 -15.87 8.15
N ALA A 26 14.39 -15.15 7.76
CA ALA A 26 15.76 -15.60 8.05
C ALA A 26 16.05 -15.67 9.56
N LEU A 27 15.62 -14.65 10.31
CA LEU A 27 15.73 -14.67 11.78
C LEU A 27 14.94 -15.81 12.42
N GLU A 28 13.71 -16.07 11.96
CA GLU A 28 12.89 -17.20 12.46
C GLU A 28 13.60 -18.54 12.29
N LYS A 29 14.38 -18.68 11.23
CA LYS A 29 15.07 -19.90 10.87
C LYS A 29 16.49 -19.97 11.45
N GLY A 30 17.04 -18.87 11.95
CA GLY A 30 18.43 -18.78 12.39
C GLY A 30 19.42 -18.95 11.23
N VAL A 31 19.08 -18.44 10.04
CA VAL A 31 19.90 -18.54 8.82
C VAL A 31 20.19 -17.15 8.26
N ASP A 32 21.15 -17.06 7.34
CA ASP A 32 21.48 -15.83 6.64
C ASP A 32 20.34 -15.39 5.70
N PHE A 33 20.36 -14.11 5.33
CA PHE A 33 19.49 -13.54 4.31
C PHE A 33 20.30 -12.93 3.17
N GLY A 34 19.63 -12.78 2.01
CA GLY A 34 20.25 -12.17 0.84
C GLY A 34 19.25 -11.76 -0.21
N PHE A 35 19.75 -11.02 -1.22
CA PHE A 35 18.89 -10.49 -2.27
C PHE A 35 19.49 -10.69 -3.66
N VAL A 36 18.62 -11.02 -4.60
CA VAL A 36 18.94 -10.95 -6.03
C VAL A 36 18.67 -9.52 -6.49
N ASN A 37 19.57 -8.92 -7.26
CA ASN A 37 19.54 -7.52 -7.71
C ASN A 37 19.45 -6.48 -6.56
N PRO A 38 20.30 -6.50 -5.54
CA PRO A 38 20.21 -5.58 -4.40
C PRO A 38 20.30 -4.10 -4.82
N GLY A 39 21.04 -3.78 -5.88
CA GLY A 39 21.13 -2.43 -6.42
C GLY A 39 19.82 -1.87 -6.99
N GLN A 40 18.77 -2.69 -7.14
CA GLN A 40 17.46 -2.24 -7.62
C GLN A 40 16.64 -1.55 -6.52
N VAL A 41 16.95 -1.78 -5.23
CA VAL A 41 16.20 -1.14 -4.14
C VAL A 41 16.37 0.37 -4.17
N GLY A 42 15.26 1.10 -4.07
CA GLY A 42 15.25 2.56 -4.19
C GLY A 42 15.38 3.11 -5.61
N ASN A 43 15.71 2.27 -6.59
CA ASN A 43 15.65 2.64 -8.02
C ASN A 43 14.23 2.41 -8.52
N VAL A 44 13.42 3.45 -8.49
CA VAL A 44 12.00 3.43 -8.86
C VAL A 44 11.73 4.42 -9.98
N PHE A 45 10.55 4.39 -10.58
CA PHE A 45 10.20 5.21 -11.76
C PHE A 45 10.52 6.71 -11.62
N HIS A 46 10.47 7.25 -10.41
CA HIS A 46 10.66 8.69 -10.16
C HIS A 46 12.02 9.01 -9.55
N SER A 47 12.84 7.99 -9.26
CA SER A 47 14.18 8.19 -8.69
C SER A 47 15.13 7.06 -9.09
N GLN A 48 16.31 7.43 -9.58
CA GLN A 48 17.41 6.51 -9.90
C GLN A 48 18.58 6.66 -8.92
N LYS A 49 18.32 7.29 -7.75
CA LYS A 49 19.38 7.58 -6.75
C LYS A 49 19.61 6.42 -5.77
N GLY A 50 18.87 5.30 -5.90
CA GLY A 50 18.94 4.20 -4.95
C GLY A 50 18.49 4.62 -3.54
N MET A 51 19.03 3.95 -2.53
CA MET A 51 18.71 4.19 -1.11
C MET A 51 19.69 5.19 -0.46
N TYR A 52 19.93 6.32 -1.12
CA TYR A 52 20.90 7.34 -0.67
C TYR A 52 20.62 7.90 0.73
N PHE A 53 19.37 7.84 1.20
CA PHE A 53 18.94 8.41 2.49
C PHE A 53 18.84 7.38 3.62
N MET A 54 19.03 6.10 3.34
CA MET A 54 18.96 5.02 4.32
C MET A 54 20.24 4.20 4.32
N ASP A 55 20.57 3.67 5.50
CA ASP A 55 21.68 2.75 5.68
C ASP A 55 21.11 1.34 5.88
N ILE A 56 20.91 0.62 4.76
CA ILE A 56 20.27 -0.69 4.72
C ILE A 56 21.32 -1.78 4.55
N ASP A 57 21.36 -2.70 5.51
CA ASP A 57 22.13 -3.95 5.38
C ASP A 57 21.45 -4.90 4.39
N MET A 58 22.01 -5.05 3.21
CA MET A 58 21.47 -5.90 2.14
C MET A 58 21.86 -7.38 2.30
N GLY A 59 22.56 -7.77 3.37
CA GLY A 59 23.02 -9.14 3.54
C GLY A 59 23.89 -9.61 2.39
N LYS A 60 23.69 -10.85 1.95
CA LYS A 60 24.43 -11.42 0.82
C LYS A 60 23.75 -11.06 -0.51
N GLU A 61 24.54 -10.62 -1.49
CA GLU A 61 24.08 -10.61 -2.87
C GLU A 61 24.01 -12.04 -3.41
N ILE A 62 22.87 -12.40 -4.00
CA ILE A 62 22.64 -13.70 -4.63
C ILE A 62 22.73 -13.50 -6.13
N SER A 63 23.70 -14.12 -6.77
CA SER A 63 23.83 -14.08 -8.24
C SER A 63 22.70 -14.86 -8.93
N ARG A 64 22.47 -14.60 -10.21
CA ARG A 64 21.50 -15.37 -11.00
C ARG A 64 21.85 -16.84 -11.09
N GLU A 65 23.12 -17.18 -11.12
CA GLU A 65 23.61 -18.54 -11.16
C GLU A 65 23.39 -19.24 -9.82
N GLU A 66 23.71 -18.57 -8.70
CA GLU A 66 23.44 -19.11 -7.36
C GLU A 66 21.94 -19.34 -7.13
N MET A 67 21.08 -18.45 -7.64
CA MET A 67 19.63 -18.56 -7.51
C MET A 67 19.08 -19.88 -8.07
N GLU A 68 19.69 -20.45 -9.12
CA GLU A 68 19.26 -21.73 -9.70
C GLU A 68 19.35 -22.90 -8.70
N SER A 69 20.19 -22.79 -7.68
CA SER A 69 20.32 -23.79 -6.60
C SER A 69 19.28 -23.64 -5.50
N PHE A 70 18.52 -22.54 -5.47
CA PHE A 70 17.52 -22.27 -4.44
C PHE A 70 16.16 -22.90 -4.78
N LYS A 71 15.44 -23.29 -3.75
CA LYS A 71 14.01 -23.56 -3.87
C LYS A 71 13.27 -22.25 -4.13
N ILE A 72 12.23 -22.28 -4.94
CA ILE A 72 11.37 -21.11 -5.18
C ILE A 72 10.05 -21.31 -4.45
N TYR A 73 9.68 -20.33 -3.66
CA TYR A 73 8.40 -20.31 -2.98
C TYR A 73 7.63 -19.03 -3.32
N HIS A 74 6.40 -19.20 -3.76
CA HIS A 74 5.48 -18.07 -3.98
C HIS A 74 4.46 -18.04 -2.86
N GLU A 75 4.35 -16.87 -2.18
CA GLU A 75 3.28 -16.60 -1.22
C GLU A 75 1.93 -16.96 -1.85
N GLN A 76 1.15 -17.75 -1.15
CA GLN A 76 -0.14 -18.23 -1.62
C GLN A 76 -1.21 -17.13 -1.46
N ASP A 77 -1.03 -16.03 -2.18
CA ASP A 77 -1.99 -14.93 -2.29
C ASP A 77 -3.04 -15.15 -3.40
N ASP A 78 -2.86 -16.21 -4.20
CA ASP A 78 -3.64 -16.59 -5.38
C ASP A 78 -5.07 -17.07 -5.08
N ARG A 79 -5.62 -16.68 -3.95
CA ARG A 79 -7.04 -16.81 -3.67
C ARG A 79 -7.83 -15.94 -4.64
N LEU A 80 -7.68 -16.27 -5.94
CA LEU A 80 -8.35 -15.58 -7.01
C LEU A 80 -9.85 -15.67 -6.76
N TYR A 81 -10.41 -14.53 -6.47
CA TYR A 81 -11.79 -14.36 -6.24
C TYR A 81 -12.39 -13.56 -7.40
N LEU A 82 -13.23 -14.21 -8.18
CA LEU A 82 -14.04 -13.54 -9.18
C LEU A 82 -15.29 -13.03 -8.48
N GLY A 83 -15.22 -11.81 -7.97
CA GLY A 83 -16.34 -11.14 -7.33
C GLY A 83 -17.48 -10.88 -8.27
N ASP A 84 -18.66 -10.65 -7.71
CA ASP A 84 -19.86 -10.29 -8.46
C ASP A 84 -19.95 -8.75 -8.63
N SER A 85 -19.06 -7.96 -7.97
CA SER A 85 -18.99 -6.52 -8.18
C SER A 85 -18.27 -6.18 -9.49
N VAL A 86 -18.61 -5.02 -10.05
CA VAL A 86 -17.99 -4.50 -11.28
C VAL A 86 -16.48 -4.37 -11.11
N HIS A 87 -16.04 -3.88 -9.96
CA HIS A 87 -14.63 -3.69 -9.66
C HIS A 87 -13.88 -5.01 -9.60
N ASP A 88 -14.39 -5.98 -8.85
CA ASP A 88 -13.75 -7.29 -8.67
C ASP A 88 -13.60 -8.03 -9.99
N MET A 89 -14.57 -7.87 -10.90
CA MET A 89 -14.52 -8.48 -12.21
C MET A 89 -13.52 -7.82 -13.16
N THR A 90 -13.29 -6.52 -13.03
CA THR A 90 -12.33 -5.81 -13.89
C THR A 90 -10.89 -5.99 -13.47
N HIS A 91 -10.63 -6.13 -12.17
CA HIS A 91 -9.27 -6.11 -11.61
C HIS A 91 -8.79 -7.49 -11.13
N GLY A 92 -9.63 -8.52 -11.22
CA GLY A 92 -9.32 -9.83 -10.64
C GLY A 92 -9.14 -9.66 -9.13
N CYS A 93 -10.23 -9.65 -8.39
CA CYS A 93 -10.15 -9.44 -6.95
C CYS A 93 -9.42 -10.58 -6.27
N TYR A 94 -8.32 -10.26 -5.63
CA TYR A 94 -7.60 -11.15 -4.74
C TYR A 94 -8.13 -10.93 -3.33
N ILE A 95 -8.56 -11.99 -2.67
CA ILE A 95 -8.70 -12.00 -1.23
C ILE A 95 -7.40 -12.59 -0.71
N SER A 96 -6.45 -11.75 -0.42
CA SER A 96 -5.17 -12.16 0.16
C SER A 96 -5.22 -11.99 1.67
N GLY A 97 -4.56 -12.90 2.35
CA GLY A 97 -4.27 -12.84 3.78
C GLY A 97 -2.86 -13.36 3.99
N ALA A 98 -2.44 -13.53 5.24
CA ALA A 98 -1.19 -14.20 5.52
C ALA A 98 -1.20 -15.63 4.94
N ASP A 99 -0.08 -16.01 4.37
CA ASP A 99 0.17 -17.40 4.00
C ASP A 99 0.96 -18.08 5.15
N PRO A 100 0.30 -18.95 5.94
CA PRO A 100 0.99 -19.61 7.05
C PRO A 100 2.19 -20.44 6.59
N LYS A 101 2.16 -20.95 5.36
CA LYS A 101 3.26 -21.76 4.81
C LYS A 101 4.50 -20.95 4.49
N LEU A 102 4.39 -19.63 4.40
CA LEU A 102 5.57 -18.77 4.25
C LEU A 102 6.50 -18.90 5.47
N PHE A 103 5.96 -19.16 6.66
CA PHE A 103 6.77 -19.46 7.85
C PHE A 103 7.37 -20.86 7.87
N GLU A 104 6.92 -21.76 6.98
CA GLU A 104 7.39 -23.15 6.89
C GLU A 104 8.50 -23.32 5.85
N VAL A 105 8.83 -22.25 5.06
CA VAL A 105 9.89 -22.34 4.05
C VAL A 105 11.20 -22.80 4.68
N GLU A 106 11.92 -23.65 3.97
CA GLU A 106 13.18 -24.19 4.44
C GLU A 106 14.35 -23.26 4.11
N ASP A 107 15.50 -23.55 4.66
CA ASP A 107 16.76 -22.92 4.25
C ASP A 107 16.97 -23.08 2.72
N ASN A 108 17.75 -22.20 2.13
CA ASN A 108 18.03 -22.16 0.71
C ASN A 108 16.78 -21.95 -0.16
N THR A 109 15.95 -20.97 0.22
CA THR A 109 14.70 -20.62 -0.49
C THR A 109 14.68 -19.16 -0.90
N ILE A 110 14.32 -18.90 -2.18
CA ILE A 110 13.92 -17.58 -2.67
C ILE A 110 12.41 -17.45 -2.54
N VAL A 111 11.95 -16.39 -1.86
CA VAL A 111 10.53 -16.14 -1.64
C VAL A 111 10.02 -14.98 -2.50
N TYR A 112 8.83 -15.15 -3.05
CA TYR A 112 8.12 -14.13 -3.84
C TYR A 112 6.71 -13.94 -3.30
N GLY A 113 6.19 -12.72 -3.31
CA GLY A 113 4.82 -12.41 -2.89
C GLY A 113 4.60 -10.93 -2.71
N ASN A 114 3.46 -10.55 -2.15
CA ASN A 114 3.21 -9.17 -1.72
C ASN A 114 3.81 -8.89 -0.34
N MET A 115 3.84 -9.91 0.53
CA MET A 115 4.47 -9.91 1.85
C MET A 115 4.02 -8.75 2.77
N GLN A 116 2.78 -8.30 2.63
CA GLN A 116 2.28 -7.10 3.32
C GLN A 116 1.50 -7.41 4.59
N ASP A 117 1.28 -8.68 4.92
CA ASP A 117 0.53 -9.03 6.13
C ASP A 117 1.35 -8.74 7.39
N GLN A 118 0.72 -8.07 8.36
CA GLN A 118 1.37 -7.67 9.60
C GLN A 118 1.92 -8.87 10.38
N SER A 119 1.30 -10.04 10.29
CA SER A 119 1.73 -11.25 11.00
C SER A 119 3.14 -11.71 10.61
N TYR A 120 3.64 -11.34 9.42
CA TYR A 120 4.99 -11.71 8.99
C TYR A 120 6.09 -10.96 9.75
N PHE A 121 5.79 -9.79 10.32
CA PHE A 121 6.81 -8.89 10.86
C PHE A 121 6.44 -8.23 12.21
N GLU A 122 5.24 -8.45 12.74
CA GLU A 122 4.76 -7.71 13.93
C GLU A 122 5.69 -7.86 15.14
N LYS A 123 6.22 -9.05 15.37
CA LYS A 123 7.11 -9.30 16.51
C LYS A 123 8.50 -8.70 16.37
N TYR A 124 8.86 -8.22 15.18
CA TYR A 124 10.17 -7.63 14.87
C TYR A 124 10.12 -6.10 14.69
N ARG A 125 9.10 -5.43 15.21
CA ARG A 125 8.93 -3.98 14.97
C ARG A 125 10.10 -3.13 15.44
N ASP A 126 10.73 -3.47 16.54
CA ASP A 126 11.88 -2.72 17.04
C ASP A 126 13.10 -2.92 16.12
N GLN A 127 13.35 -4.17 15.71
CA GLN A 127 14.40 -4.47 14.75
C GLN A 127 14.14 -3.80 13.38
N ILE A 128 12.89 -3.71 12.93
CA ILE A 128 12.55 -3.03 11.68
C ILE A 128 12.90 -1.55 11.74
N ARG A 129 12.74 -0.89 12.88
CA ARG A 129 13.18 0.50 13.05
C ARG A 129 14.70 0.64 12.89
N GLU A 130 15.45 -0.31 13.42
CA GLU A 130 16.90 -0.37 13.26
C GLU A 130 17.29 -0.68 11.81
N TRP A 131 16.60 -1.63 11.15
CA TRP A 131 16.89 -2.00 9.76
C TRP A 131 16.55 -0.93 8.75
N LEU A 132 15.55 -0.11 9.01
CA LEU A 132 15.15 1.02 8.18
C LEU A 132 15.74 2.33 8.71
N HIS A 133 17.00 2.28 9.13
CA HIS A 133 17.70 3.42 9.67
C HIS A 133 17.93 4.48 8.59
N VAL A 134 17.44 5.69 8.86
CA VAL A 134 17.73 6.89 8.03
C VAL A 134 19.09 7.42 8.43
N ARG A 135 19.92 7.76 7.46
CA ARG A 135 21.25 8.35 7.69
C ARG A 135 21.14 9.68 8.41
N GLU A 136 22.07 10.00 9.30
CA GLU A 136 22.06 11.23 10.08
C GLU A 136 21.96 12.49 9.21
N GLU A 137 22.68 12.52 8.07
CA GLU A 137 22.66 13.64 7.13
C GLU A 137 21.35 13.80 6.36
N ALA A 138 20.53 12.77 6.29
CA ALA A 138 19.20 12.80 5.68
C ALA A 138 18.07 13.02 6.70
N GLU A 139 18.36 12.85 8.00
CA GLU A 139 17.38 13.00 9.05
C GLU A 139 16.94 14.46 9.22
N SER A 140 15.65 14.69 9.41
CA SER A 140 15.11 16.04 9.58
C SER A 140 13.84 16.01 10.43
N TYR A 141 13.76 16.95 11.36
CA TYR A 141 12.58 17.18 12.22
C TYR A 141 11.90 18.52 11.91
N GLU A 142 12.18 19.09 10.74
CA GLU A 142 11.66 20.39 10.29
C GLU A 142 10.13 20.49 10.38
N TYR A 143 9.44 19.38 10.06
CA TYR A 143 7.98 19.29 10.06
C TYR A 143 7.41 18.46 11.22
N THR A 144 8.18 18.29 12.29
CA THR A 144 7.77 17.53 13.47
C THR A 144 7.16 18.47 14.51
N ALA A 145 5.84 18.60 14.51
CA ALA A 145 5.12 19.50 15.44
C ALA A 145 3.80 18.90 15.93
N ASP A 146 3.30 19.37 17.07
CA ASP A 146 2.04 18.90 17.67
C ASP A 146 0.80 19.53 17.05
N ASP A 147 0.97 20.57 16.28
CA ASP A 147 -0.08 21.30 15.57
C ASP A 147 0.02 21.18 14.04
N LEU A 148 0.88 20.29 13.56
CA LEU A 148 1.03 19.99 12.13
C LEU A 148 0.66 18.52 11.84
N CYS A 149 -0.22 18.31 10.89
CA CYS A 149 -0.56 17.00 10.34
C CYS A 149 -0.05 16.91 8.90
N ILE A 150 0.75 15.90 8.62
CA ILE A 150 1.21 15.61 7.25
C ILE A 150 0.17 14.73 6.56
N ILE A 151 -0.22 15.14 5.35
CA ILE A 151 -1.08 14.40 4.45
C ILE A 151 -0.20 13.76 3.39
N ASN A 152 -0.06 12.43 3.40
CA ASN A 152 0.62 11.74 2.31
C ASN A 152 -0.39 11.34 1.23
N MET A 153 -0.40 12.07 0.12
CA MET A 153 -1.30 11.83 -1.01
C MET A 153 -0.57 11.10 -2.14
N ARG A 154 -1.03 9.93 -2.52
CA ARG A 154 -0.57 9.21 -3.69
C ARG A 154 -1.27 9.73 -4.95
N GLY A 155 -0.49 10.23 -5.90
CA GLY A 155 -0.92 10.69 -7.22
C GLY A 155 -0.43 9.77 -8.34
N GLY A 156 0.28 10.32 -9.32
CA GLY A 156 0.90 9.58 -10.40
C GLY A 156 -0.07 8.65 -11.15
N GLU A 157 0.29 7.37 -11.24
CA GLU A 157 -0.53 6.34 -11.89
C GLU A 157 -1.91 6.15 -11.25
N TYR A 158 -2.08 6.46 -9.95
CA TYR A 158 -3.36 6.35 -9.26
C TYR A 158 -4.41 7.32 -9.83
N THR A 159 -4.00 8.47 -10.34
CA THR A 159 -4.93 9.45 -10.94
C THR A 159 -5.71 8.90 -12.12
N SER A 160 -5.19 7.88 -12.78
CA SER A 160 -5.88 7.18 -13.88
C SER A 160 -6.79 6.04 -13.39
N CYS A 161 -6.76 5.68 -12.11
CA CYS A 161 -7.48 4.59 -11.48
C CYS A 161 -8.47 5.13 -10.44
N PRO A 162 -9.73 5.42 -10.79
CA PRO A 162 -10.73 6.00 -9.90
C PRO A 162 -11.00 5.20 -8.63
N GLU A 163 -10.77 3.91 -8.67
CA GLU A 163 -10.87 2.99 -7.53
C GLU A 163 -9.74 3.16 -6.53
N LEU A 164 -8.57 3.61 -6.97
CA LEU A 164 -7.37 3.78 -6.14
C LEU A 164 -7.18 5.22 -5.70
N PHE A 165 -7.40 6.19 -6.60
CA PHE A 165 -7.17 7.60 -6.31
C PHE A 165 -8.26 8.13 -5.37
N LEU A 166 -7.89 8.38 -4.13
CA LEU A 166 -8.81 8.83 -3.09
C LEU A 166 -9.43 10.18 -3.44
N ASP A 167 -10.74 10.29 -3.30
CA ASP A 167 -11.47 11.50 -3.61
C ASP A 167 -11.30 12.58 -2.53
N ARG A 168 -11.66 13.82 -2.88
CA ARG A 168 -11.61 14.98 -1.97
C ARG A 168 -12.36 14.72 -0.65
N ARG A 169 -13.45 13.97 -0.68
CA ARG A 169 -14.28 13.69 0.49
C ARG A 169 -13.53 12.89 1.56
N TYR A 170 -12.69 11.92 1.14
CA TYR A 170 -11.85 11.19 2.09
C TYR A 170 -10.95 12.14 2.87
N TRP A 171 -10.22 13.00 2.18
CA TRP A 171 -9.26 13.93 2.77
C TRP A 171 -9.93 14.93 3.70
N LEU A 172 -11.03 15.56 3.27
CA LEU A 172 -11.76 16.52 4.09
C LEU A 172 -12.35 15.91 5.37
N ASN A 173 -12.84 14.66 5.28
CA ASN A 173 -13.31 13.94 6.46
C ASN A 173 -12.17 13.63 7.43
N ALA A 174 -11.00 13.22 6.92
CA ALA A 174 -9.83 12.94 7.74
C ALA A 174 -9.29 14.22 8.41
N ILE A 175 -9.20 15.33 7.67
CA ILE A 175 -8.86 16.65 8.21
C ILE A 175 -9.85 17.06 9.34
N LYS A 176 -11.15 16.86 9.10
CA LYS A 176 -12.17 17.13 10.15
C LYS A 176 -11.96 16.26 11.38
N ASN A 177 -11.55 15.01 11.21
CA ASN A 177 -11.26 14.12 12.33
C ASN A 177 -9.99 14.53 13.07
N MET A 178 -8.93 14.94 12.38
CA MET A 178 -7.71 15.48 13.00
C MET A 178 -7.99 16.76 13.79
N LYS A 179 -8.83 17.65 13.28
CA LYS A 179 -9.25 18.88 13.99
C LYS A 179 -10.07 18.62 15.26
N LYS A 180 -10.60 17.40 15.47
CA LYS A 180 -11.19 17.03 16.78
C LYS A 180 -10.12 16.73 17.82
N ILE A 181 -8.92 16.33 17.42
CA ILE A 181 -7.78 16.10 18.30
C ILE A 181 -7.17 17.44 18.69
N ASN A 182 -6.89 18.28 17.68
CA ASN A 182 -6.39 19.64 17.88
C ASN A 182 -7.12 20.60 16.90
N PRO A 183 -8.01 21.49 17.40
CA PRO A 183 -8.73 22.45 16.54
C PRO A 183 -7.83 23.41 15.75
N ASN A 184 -6.61 23.66 16.25
CA ASN A 184 -5.62 24.56 15.64
C ASN A 184 -4.65 23.81 14.70
N MET A 185 -4.89 22.51 14.42
CA MET A 185 -4.01 21.72 13.57
C MET A 185 -3.93 22.31 12.15
N SER A 186 -2.72 22.56 11.70
CA SER A 186 -2.37 22.89 10.33
C SER A 186 -2.14 21.62 9.50
N PHE A 187 -2.13 21.76 8.17
CA PHE A 187 -2.00 20.60 7.27
C PHE A 187 -1.06 20.95 6.12
N MET A 188 -0.16 20.01 5.80
CA MET A 188 0.75 20.08 4.67
C MET A 188 0.69 18.76 3.88
N ILE A 189 0.66 18.85 2.56
CA ILE A 189 0.60 17.67 1.69
C ILE A 189 2.00 17.31 1.20
N ILE A 190 2.36 16.05 1.35
CA ILE A 190 3.54 15.43 0.74
C ILE A 190 3.05 14.44 -0.33
N THR A 191 3.52 14.63 -1.56
CA THR A 191 3.06 13.86 -2.73
C THR A 191 4.08 13.94 -3.86
N GLU A 192 4.17 12.90 -4.67
CA GLU A 192 4.95 12.90 -5.91
C GLU A 192 4.22 13.60 -7.09
N ASP A 193 2.95 13.98 -6.91
CA ASP A 193 2.12 14.59 -7.95
C ASP A 193 1.39 15.84 -7.40
N GLU A 194 2.14 16.92 -7.30
CA GLU A 194 1.62 18.20 -6.80
C GLU A 194 0.43 18.73 -7.61
N GLU A 195 0.43 18.49 -8.93
CA GLU A 195 -0.66 18.96 -9.79
C GLU A 195 -1.99 18.26 -9.43
N ALA A 196 -1.93 16.94 -9.22
CA ALA A 196 -3.10 16.19 -8.77
C ALA A 196 -3.54 16.61 -7.36
N ALA A 197 -2.60 16.81 -6.45
CA ALA A 197 -2.89 17.22 -5.08
C ALA A 197 -3.55 18.60 -5.03
N LYS A 198 -3.03 19.58 -5.76
CA LYS A 198 -3.62 20.94 -5.89
C LYS A 198 -5.02 20.93 -6.51
N LYS A 199 -5.34 19.96 -7.37
CA LYS A 199 -6.72 19.78 -7.88
C LYS A 199 -7.68 19.21 -6.83
N VAL A 200 -7.18 18.36 -5.94
CA VAL A 200 -7.99 17.70 -4.90
C VAL A 200 -8.16 18.59 -3.68
N LEU A 201 -7.08 19.20 -3.20
CA LEU A 201 -7.01 20.02 -1.99
C LEU A 201 -6.28 21.35 -2.24
N PRO A 202 -6.85 22.27 -3.06
CA PRO A 202 -6.16 23.50 -3.47
C PRO A 202 -5.89 24.48 -2.31
N GLU A 203 -6.55 24.31 -1.17
CA GLU A 203 -6.43 25.15 0.00
C GLU A 203 -5.24 24.81 0.92
N TYR A 204 -4.53 23.70 0.66
CA TYR A 204 -3.40 23.26 1.49
C TYR A 204 -2.09 23.33 0.73
N GLU A 205 -1.05 23.68 1.46
CA GLU A 205 0.32 23.68 0.94
C GLU A 205 0.73 22.24 0.56
N CYS A 206 1.43 22.12 -0.58
CA CYS A 206 1.75 20.84 -1.21
C CYS A 206 3.20 20.86 -1.67
N HIS A 207 3.95 19.82 -1.30
CA HIS A 207 5.37 19.66 -1.63
C HIS A 207 5.69 18.27 -2.14
N HIS A 208 6.63 18.23 -3.07
CA HIS A 208 7.47 17.10 -3.41
C HIS A 208 8.93 17.55 -3.32
N PHE A 209 9.64 17.11 -2.31
CA PHE A 209 11.05 17.45 -2.15
C PHE A 209 11.92 16.50 -3.00
N ASP A 210 12.09 15.30 -2.52
CA ASP A 210 12.58 14.12 -3.20
C ASP A 210 12.17 12.88 -2.38
N MET A 211 12.45 11.68 -2.88
CA MET A 211 12.02 10.44 -2.24
C MET A 211 12.49 10.32 -0.78
N GLY A 212 13.73 10.72 -0.48
CA GLY A 212 14.31 10.63 0.87
C GLY A 212 13.71 11.67 1.81
N LYS A 213 13.64 12.94 1.40
CA LYS A 213 13.05 14.00 2.23
C LYS A 213 11.55 13.79 2.42
N ASP A 214 10.81 13.30 1.41
CA ASP A 214 9.40 12.93 1.54
C ASP A 214 9.24 11.79 2.57
N TYR A 215 10.08 10.74 2.47
CA TYR A 215 10.09 9.63 3.42
C TYR A 215 10.32 10.11 4.87
N VAL A 216 11.36 10.91 5.07
CA VAL A 216 11.76 11.43 6.39
C VAL A 216 10.69 12.36 6.97
N THR A 217 10.09 13.22 6.13
CA THR A 217 8.99 14.10 6.55
C THR A 217 7.79 13.29 7.06
N ILE A 218 7.43 12.20 6.37
CA ILE A 218 6.35 11.32 6.80
C ILE A 218 6.76 10.54 8.06
N LYS A 219 7.98 10.03 8.13
CA LYS A 219 8.52 9.26 9.26
C LYS A 219 8.47 10.04 10.56
N ASN A 220 8.86 11.31 10.52
CA ASN A 220 8.97 12.16 11.70
C ASN A 220 7.71 12.98 12.00
N ALA A 221 6.65 12.82 11.22
CA ALA A 221 5.37 13.45 11.50
C ALA A 221 4.70 12.84 12.73
N ARG A 222 4.15 13.69 13.60
CA ARG A 222 3.37 13.25 14.78
C ARG A 222 1.93 12.89 14.43
N TYR A 223 1.38 13.50 13.42
CA TYR A 223 0.01 13.26 12.93
C TYR A 223 0.03 13.05 11.44
N LEU A 224 -0.62 11.98 10.98
CA LEU A 224 -0.61 11.57 9.57
C LEU A 224 -2.01 11.27 9.05
N ILE A 225 -2.28 11.73 7.82
CA ILE A 225 -3.37 11.22 6.99
C ILE A 225 -2.74 10.52 5.78
N LEU A 226 -2.99 9.24 5.64
CA LEU A 226 -2.34 8.39 4.65
C LEU A 226 -3.25 8.10 3.46
N SER A 227 -2.64 7.93 2.30
CA SER A 227 -3.25 7.25 1.16
C SER A 227 -3.15 5.73 1.31
N ASN A 228 -3.74 5.01 0.36
CA ASN A 228 -3.66 3.55 0.22
C ASN A 228 -2.36 3.10 -0.48
N SER A 229 -1.22 3.61 -0.02
CA SER A 229 0.09 3.36 -0.62
C SER A 229 1.03 2.63 0.33
N SER A 230 1.73 1.61 -0.17
CA SER A 230 2.80 0.94 0.57
C SER A 230 3.95 1.88 0.93
N PHE A 231 4.20 2.92 0.11
CA PHE A 231 5.21 3.94 0.42
C PHE A 231 4.90 4.66 1.74
N SER A 232 3.64 4.99 2.01
CA SER A 232 3.25 5.68 3.25
C SER A 232 3.40 4.82 4.51
N LEU A 233 3.38 3.49 4.37
CA LEU A 233 3.49 2.57 5.52
C LEU A 233 4.92 2.42 6.05
N MET A 234 5.92 2.43 5.18
CA MET A 234 7.31 2.22 5.57
C MET A 234 7.83 3.29 6.54
N PRO A 235 7.62 4.61 6.27
CA PRO A 235 7.96 5.65 7.22
C PRO A 235 7.23 5.47 8.56
N VAL A 236 5.95 5.11 8.53
CA VAL A 236 5.16 4.86 9.75
C VAL A 236 5.73 3.69 10.57
N MET A 237 6.17 2.62 9.91
CA MET A 237 6.76 1.46 10.57
C MET A 237 8.11 1.78 11.24
N SER A 238 8.89 2.69 10.67
CA SER A 238 10.19 3.14 11.20
C SER A 238 10.08 4.35 12.13
N SER A 239 8.89 4.95 12.28
CA SER A 239 8.68 6.15 13.09
C SER A 239 8.79 5.88 14.59
N THR A 240 9.41 6.83 15.32
CA THR A 240 9.39 6.97 16.78
C THR A 240 8.54 8.17 17.23
N GLU A 241 8.18 9.06 16.30
CA GLU A 241 7.47 10.31 16.59
C GLU A 241 5.95 10.20 16.47
N LEU A 242 5.45 9.19 15.76
CA LEU A 242 4.03 9.07 15.42
C LEU A 242 3.14 8.97 16.65
N LYS A 243 2.20 9.89 16.78
CA LYS A 243 1.14 9.88 17.78
C LYS A 243 -0.18 9.32 17.26
N TYR A 244 -0.53 9.66 16.00
CA TYR A 244 -1.79 9.24 15.43
C TYR A 244 -1.78 9.27 13.90
N ALA A 245 -2.34 8.21 13.27
CA ALA A 245 -2.46 8.12 11.82
C ALA A 245 -3.84 7.65 11.39
N ILE A 246 -4.43 8.33 10.39
CA ILE A 246 -5.67 7.93 9.72
C ILE A 246 -5.32 7.36 8.34
N ALA A 247 -5.87 6.17 8.05
CA ALA A 247 -5.75 5.50 6.76
C ALA A 247 -7.14 5.19 6.16
N PRO A 248 -7.25 4.99 4.83
CA PRO A 248 -8.52 4.65 4.22
C PRO A 248 -8.94 3.23 4.61
N LYS A 249 -10.15 3.09 5.17
CA LYS A 249 -10.75 1.78 5.42
C LYS A 249 -10.93 1.05 4.09
N TYR A 250 -10.70 -0.24 4.08
CA TYR A 250 -10.67 -1.10 2.90
C TYR A 250 -9.48 -0.84 1.96
N TRP A 251 -8.53 0.00 2.35
CA TRP A 251 -7.29 0.30 1.63
C TRP A 251 -7.54 0.62 0.14
N ALA A 252 -6.97 -0.17 -0.78
CA ALA A 252 -7.13 0.03 -2.23
C ALA A 252 -8.60 -0.09 -2.72
N ARG A 253 -9.51 -0.57 -1.89
CA ARG A 253 -10.94 -0.64 -2.19
C ARG A 253 -11.77 0.46 -1.55
N HIS A 254 -11.17 1.45 -0.94
CA HIS A 254 -11.89 2.49 -0.21
C HIS A 254 -13.04 3.10 -1.03
N ASN A 255 -12.77 3.45 -2.30
CA ASN A 255 -13.75 4.12 -3.17
C ASN A 255 -14.89 3.21 -3.65
N VAL A 256 -14.67 1.90 -3.70
CA VAL A 256 -15.56 0.94 -4.38
C VAL A 256 -16.07 -0.19 -3.49
N SER A 257 -15.56 -0.33 -2.27
CA SER A 257 -15.99 -1.38 -1.37
C SER A 257 -17.47 -1.26 -1.02
N ASP A 258 -18.14 -2.37 -1.00
CA ASP A 258 -19.51 -2.59 -0.52
C ASP A 258 -19.56 -3.16 0.91
N GLY A 259 -18.44 -3.01 1.65
CA GLY A 259 -18.34 -3.38 3.06
C GLY A 259 -17.40 -4.54 3.35
N PHE A 260 -16.47 -4.87 2.43
CA PHE A 260 -15.47 -5.90 2.69
C PHE A 260 -14.05 -5.50 2.24
N TRP A 261 -13.07 -6.13 2.84
CA TRP A 261 -11.66 -6.02 2.49
C TRP A 261 -11.32 -6.99 1.37
N SER A 262 -10.60 -6.54 0.34
CA SER A 262 -10.06 -7.44 -0.68
C SER A 262 -8.78 -8.11 -0.22
N SER A 263 -8.05 -7.46 0.69
CA SER A 263 -6.81 -7.97 1.28
C SER A 263 -6.85 -7.78 2.79
N GLU A 264 -6.64 -8.85 3.53
CA GLU A 264 -6.44 -8.82 4.98
C GLU A 264 -5.09 -8.20 5.32
N GLN A 265 -4.16 -8.26 4.38
CA GLN A 265 -2.78 -7.78 4.50
C GLN A 265 -2.68 -6.28 4.80
N ASN A 266 -3.72 -5.50 4.56
CA ASN A 266 -3.68 -4.05 4.76
C ASN A 266 -4.38 -3.58 6.04
N ILE A 267 -4.52 -4.45 7.05
CA ILE A 267 -5.04 -4.10 8.37
C ILE A 267 -3.89 -4.11 9.40
N TYR A 268 -3.39 -2.91 9.72
CA TYR A 268 -2.24 -2.72 10.60
C TYR A 268 -2.67 -2.17 11.97
N SER A 269 -2.15 -2.74 13.06
CA SER A 269 -2.53 -2.39 14.44
C SER A 269 -2.20 -0.94 14.83
N PHE A 270 -1.26 -0.32 14.13
CA PHE A 270 -0.81 1.05 14.39
C PHE A 270 -1.57 2.12 13.59
N LEU A 271 -2.64 1.76 12.86
CA LEU A 271 -3.44 2.69 12.07
C LEU A 271 -4.88 2.77 12.59
N THR A 272 -5.47 3.95 12.44
CA THR A 272 -6.90 4.15 12.55
C THR A 272 -7.49 4.26 11.15
N TYR A 273 -8.58 3.55 10.89
CA TYR A 273 -9.19 3.45 9.57
C TYR A 273 -10.43 4.32 9.45
N GLN A 274 -10.54 5.06 8.34
CA GLN A 274 -11.67 5.92 8.06
C GLN A 274 -12.50 5.38 6.89
N ASP A 275 -13.80 5.24 7.07
CA ASP A 275 -14.73 4.88 5.99
C ASP A 275 -15.11 6.08 5.09
N LYS A 276 -15.87 5.82 4.04
CA LYS A 276 -16.36 6.86 3.09
C LYS A 276 -17.20 7.96 3.74
N LYS A 277 -17.77 7.72 4.93
CA LYS A 277 -18.60 8.68 5.66
C LYS A 277 -17.79 9.47 6.71
N GLY A 278 -16.51 9.15 6.87
CA GLY A 278 -15.63 9.76 7.86
C GLY A 278 -15.72 9.13 9.25
N LYS A 279 -16.39 7.97 9.40
CA LYS A 279 -16.39 7.22 10.66
C LYS A 279 -15.05 6.52 10.83
N LEU A 280 -14.51 6.59 12.05
CA LEU A 280 -13.25 5.99 12.42
C LEU A 280 -13.45 4.58 13.02
N PHE A 281 -12.48 3.72 12.77
CA PHE A 281 -12.43 2.33 13.24
C PHE A 281 -11.00 1.99 13.66
N THR A 282 -10.86 1.24 14.72
CA THR A 282 -9.58 0.62 15.07
C THR A 282 -9.25 -0.54 14.12
N ALA A 283 -8.01 -0.98 14.11
CA ALA A 283 -7.62 -2.17 13.36
C ALA A 283 -8.39 -3.42 13.84
N ASP A 284 -8.64 -3.54 15.14
CA ASP A 284 -9.37 -4.69 15.70
C ASP A 284 -10.85 -4.69 15.31
N GLU A 285 -11.49 -3.51 15.23
CA GLU A 285 -12.85 -3.40 14.68
C GLU A 285 -12.88 -3.81 13.21
N CYS A 286 -11.85 -3.42 12.43
CA CYS A 286 -11.72 -3.83 11.02
C CYS A 286 -11.52 -5.35 10.88
N ARG A 287 -10.65 -5.96 11.70
CA ARG A 287 -10.44 -7.42 11.70
C ARG A 287 -11.71 -8.16 12.09
N LYS A 288 -12.41 -7.70 13.13
CA LYS A 288 -13.68 -8.28 13.55
C LYS A 288 -14.73 -8.22 12.44
N GLU A 289 -14.89 -7.07 11.79
CA GLU A 289 -15.80 -6.91 10.64
C GLU A 289 -15.44 -7.86 9.51
N LEU A 290 -14.14 -8.01 9.19
CA LEU A 290 -13.66 -8.92 8.17
C LEU A 290 -14.00 -10.38 8.52
N GLU A 291 -13.77 -10.83 9.75
CA GLU A 291 -14.10 -12.19 10.18
C GLU A 291 -15.62 -12.48 10.13
N GLU A 292 -16.43 -11.51 10.52
CA GLU A 292 -17.89 -11.61 10.37
C GLU A 292 -18.29 -11.69 8.89
N TYR A 293 -17.65 -10.90 8.03
CA TYR A 293 -17.87 -10.96 6.60
C TYR A 293 -17.46 -12.31 6.00
N LYS A 294 -16.29 -12.84 6.37
CA LYS A 294 -15.82 -14.17 5.94
C LYS A 294 -16.83 -15.27 6.27
N LYS A 295 -17.39 -15.27 7.48
CA LYS A 295 -18.36 -16.29 7.92
C LYS A 295 -19.64 -16.31 7.10
N ARG A 296 -20.17 -15.14 6.73
CA ARG A 296 -21.44 -15.00 6.01
C ARG A 296 -21.30 -14.92 4.49
N SER A 297 -20.11 -14.59 3.99
CA SER A 297 -19.91 -14.30 2.58
C SER A 297 -19.76 -15.57 1.76
N LYS A 298 -20.68 -15.76 0.81
CA LYS A 298 -20.54 -16.80 -0.23
C LYS A 298 -19.28 -16.62 -1.07
N LEU A 299 -18.74 -15.45 -1.08
CA LEU A 299 -17.56 -15.05 -1.82
C LEU A 299 -16.31 -15.67 -1.21
N TYR A 300 -16.10 -15.52 0.08
CA TYR A 300 -15.03 -16.22 0.80
C TYR A 300 -15.16 -17.73 0.75
N ALA A 301 -16.39 -18.26 0.83
CA ALA A 301 -16.63 -19.69 0.70
C ALA A 301 -16.23 -20.27 -0.66
N ARG A 302 -16.18 -19.43 -1.71
CA ARG A 302 -15.85 -19.85 -3.09
C ARG A 302 -14.38 -19.62 -3.47
N ARG A 303 -13.61 -18.93 -2.64
CA ARG A 303 -12.23 -18.51 -2.93
C ARG A 303 -11.33 -19.62 -3.48
N ASN A 304 -11.53 -20.86 -3.08
CA ASN A 304 -10.74 -22.02 -3.48
C ASN A 304 -11.45 -22.91 -4.54
N LYS A 305 -12.60 -22.47 -5.08
CA LYS A 305 -13.35 -23.26 -6.06
C LYS A 305 -13.19 -22.63 -7.45
N ARG A 306 -12.65 -23.38 -8.39
CA ARG A 306 -12.67 -22.97 -9.80
C ARG A 306 -14.10 -22.83 -10.28
N PRO A 307 -14.48 -21.71 -10.92
CA PRO A 307 -15.82 -21.56 -11.47
C PRO A 307 -16.06 -22.58 -12.60
N GLY A 308 -17.27 -23.11 -12.71
CA GLY A 308 -17.64 -23.98 -13.84
C GLY A 308 -17.61 -23.24 -15.19
N ALA A 309 -17.47 -23.98 -16.28
CA ALA A 309 -17.27 -23.42 -17.64
C ALA A 309 -18.31 -22.36 -18.03
N VAL A 310 -19.60 -22.60 -17.75
CA VAL A 310 -20.70 -21.66 -18.07
C VAL A 310 -20.54 -20.36 -17.28
N ARG A 311 -20.19 -20.44 -16.01
CA ARG A 311 -19.96 -19.26 -15.16
C ARG A 311 -18.74 -18.48 -15.62
N THR A 312 -17.65 -19.17 -15.98
CA THR A 312 -16.45 -18.56 -16.54
C THR A 312 -16.76 -17.82 -17.84
N PHE A 313 -17.55 -18.39 -18.73
CA PHE A 313 -17.97 -17.76 -19.98
C PHE A 313 -18.81 -16.50 -19.73
N SER A 314 -19.83 -16.59 -18.88
CA SER A 314 -20.66 -15.43 -18.48
C SER A 314 -19.83 -14.31 -17.84
N GLN A 315 -18.90 -14.67 -16.95
CA GLN A 315 -18.01 -13.71 -16.31
C GLN A 315 -17.06 -13.05 -17.33
N ASN A 316 -16.55 -13.80 -18.30
CA ASN A 316 -15.67 -13.23 -19.34
C ASN A 316 -16.42 -12.24 -20.24
N ILE A 317 -17.68 -12.51 -20.61
CA ILE A 317 -18.51 -11.55 -21.36
C ILE A 317 -18.73 -10.30 -20.53
N ARG A 318 -19.19 -10.44 -19.29
CA ARG A 318 -19.43 -9.34 -18.39
C ARG A 318 -18.17 -8.51 -18.14
N ARG A 319 -17.03 -9.17 -17.96
CA ARG A 319 -15.70 -8.53 -17.84
C ARG A 319 -15.37 -7.70 -19.07
N ARG A 320 -15.58 -8.21 -20.29
CA ARG A 320 -15.35 -7.46 -21.53
C ARG A 320 -16.23 -6.22 -21.64
N LEU A 321 -17.50 -6.32 -21.27
CA LEU A 321 -18.43 -5.18 -21.26
C LEU A 321 -17.99 -4.11 -20.26
N ILE A 322 -17.53 -4.52 -19.09
CA ILE A 322 -17.03 -3.64 -18.06
C ILE A 322 -15.73 -2.96 -18.49
N TYR A 323 -14.79 -3.70 -19.12
CA TYR A 323 -13.58 -3.10 -19.71
C TYR A 323 -13.92 -2.08 -20.80
N ALA A 324 -14.89 -2.39 -21.67
CA ALA A 324 -15.34 -1.44 -22.68
C ALA A 324 -15.89 -0.16 -22.05
N TRP A 325 -16.67 -0.28 -20.97
CA TRP A 325 -17.21 0.87 -20.23
C TRP A 325 -16.11 1.70 -19.54
N PHE A 326 -15.12 1.05 -18.90
CA PHE A 326 -13.97 1.76 -18.33
C PHE A 326 -13.10 2.41 -19.38
N PHE A 327 -12.90 1.75 -20.51
CA PHE A 327 -12.16 2.32 -21.65
C PHE A 327 -12.85 3.57 -22.20
N THR A 328 -14.18 3.55 -22.36
CA THR A 328 -14.93 4.74 -22.78
C THR A 328 -14.84 5.86 -21.74
N LYS A 329 -14.93 5.55 -20.45
CA LYS A 329 -14.69 6.53 -19.36
C LYS A 329 -13.28 7.11 -19.40
N LYS A 330 -12.26 6.30 -19.66
CA LYS A 330 -10.87 6.75 -19.77
C LYS A 330 -10.69 7.70 -20.95
N ILE A 331 -11.27 7.36 -22.12
CA ILE A 331 -11.27 8.25 -23.29
C ILE A 331 -12.00 9.55 -22.96
N TRP A 332 -13.17 9.48 -22.38
CA TRP A 332 -13.97 10.64 -21.98
C TRP A 332 -13.19 11.60 -21.08
N ARG A 333 -12.58 11.08 -20.00
CA ARG A 333 -11.72 11.87 -19.11
C ARG A 333 -10.47 12.43 -19.78
N SER A 334 -9.91 11.71 -20.77
CA SER A 334 -8.80 12.22 -21.57
C SER A 334 -9.23 13.38 -22.46
N LEU A 335 -10.44 13.34 -23.01
CA LEU A 335 -11.05 14.42 -23.77
C LEU A 335 -11.38 15.61 -22.88
N GLU A 336 -11.96 15.38 -21.70
CA GLU A 336 -12.21 16.43 -20.69
C GLU A 336 -10.93 17.21 -20.35
N ARG A 337 -9.82 16.49 -20.12
CA ARG A 337 -8.53 17.11 -19.85
C ARG A 337 -7.95 17.92 -21.00
N ARG A 338 -8.19 17.48 -22.27
CA ARG A 338 -7.66 18.15 -23.46
C ARG A 338 -8.50 19.33 -23.93
N THR A 339 -9.79 19.26 -23.71
CA THR A 339 -10.73 20.24 -24.28
C THR A 339 -11.28 21.26 -23.27
N GLY A 340 -11.13 21.01 -21.99
CA GLY A 340 -11.66 21.92 -20.93
C GLY A 340 -13.20 22.07 -20.91
N ILE A 341 -13.92 21.29 -21.74
CA ILE A 341 -15.34 21.54 -22.07
C ILE A 341 -16.34 21.08 -20.98
N ILE A 342 -15.92 20.31 -19.96
CA ILE A 342 -16.90 19.78 -19.00
C ILE A 342 -16.69 20.29 -17.57
N LYS A 343 -17.09 21.56 -17.35
CA LYS A 343 -17.47 22.05 -16.01
C LYS A 343 -18.99 22.07 -15.77
N VAL A 344 -19.80 21.54 -16.68
CA VAL A 344 -21.25 21.80 -16.71
C VAL A 344 -22.14 20.73 -16.08
N PHE A 345 -21.63 19.53 -15.72
CA PHE A 345 -22.48 18.41 -15.29
C PHE A 345 -22.24 17.87 -13.88
N HIS A 346 -21.54 18.58 -13.00
CA HIS A 346 -21.49 18.25 -11.57
C HIS A 346 -21.66 19.52 -10.74
N GLY A 347 -22.88 20.05 -10.77
CA GLY A 347 -23.43 20.95 -9.77
C GLY A 347 -24.09 20.15 -8.67
#